data_3a85511c7da10fa2791f36d77f761f85
#
_entry.id   3a85511c7da10fa2791f36d77f761f85
#
_cell.length_a   1.000
_cell.length_b   1.000
_cell.length_c   1.000
_cell.angle_alpha   90.00
_cell.angle_beta   90.00
_cell.angle_gamma   90.00
#
_symmetry.space_group_name_H-M   'P 1'
#
loop_
_entity.id
_entity.type
_entity.pdbx_description
1 polymer ?
#
loop_
_entity_poly.entity_id
_entity_poly.type
_entity_poly.pdbx_seq_one_letter_code
_entity_poly.pdbx_strand_id
1 'polypeptide(L)'
;MRKFYKLVLFFSIVSLMSFDKKDCGEMLKNNTFTYRYAKKDVLVVFKVNDYIEYHNNKEHFIKSDVEWTSNCEYDLIIKETNLPDFPFKVGTKLHIVINKIRGKKVYYTSSLGGRSWEGRMTKVKNKNR
;
A
#
# COMPACT_ATOMS: atom_id res chain seq x y z
N MET A 1 -26.68 -32.59 22.42
CA MET A 1 -25.31 -32.46 22.93
C MET A 1 -24.28 -32.55 21.83
N ARG A 2 -24.29 -33.61 21.10
CA ARG A 2 -23.27 -33.80 20.05
C ARG A 2 -23.33 -32.75 18.97
N LYS A 3 -24.49 -32.22 18.71
CA LYS A 3 -24.63 -31.19 17.71
C LYS A 3 -23.87 -29.93 18.06
N PHE A 4 -23.73 -29.64 19.33
CA PHE A 4 -22.98 -28.48 19.78
C PHE A 4 -21.52 -28.58 19.44
N TYR A 5 -20.96 -29.76 19.58
CA TYR A 5 -19.56 -29.94 19.30
C TYR A 5 -19.26 -29.69 17.83
N LYS A 6 -20.16 -30.13 16.98
CA LYS A 6 -19.96 -29.90 15.57
C LYS A 6 -20.02 -28.42 15.20
N LEU A 7 -20.92 -27.72 15.84
CA LEU A 7 -21.03 -26.28 15.61
C LEU A 7 -19.78 -25.53 16.05
N VAL A 8 -19.25 -25.91 17.20
CA VAL A 8 -18.06 -25.29 17.72
C VAL A 8 -16.88 -25.51 16.79
N LEU A 9 -16.75 -26.73 16.29
CA LEU A 9 -15.69 -27.03 15.36
C LEU A 9 -15.81 -26.23 14.08
N PHE A 10 -17.02 -26.06 13.62
CA PHE A 10 -17.26 -25.31 12.40
C PHE A 10 -16.81 -23.85 12.57
N PHE A 11 -17.13 -23.26 13.69
CA PHE A 11 -16.68 -21.91 13.99
C PHE A 11 -15.18 -21.79 14.02
N SER A 12 -14.52 -22.78 14.62
CA SER A 12 -13.07 -22.76 14.69
C SER A 12 -12.46 -22.75 13.31
N ILE A 13 -13.01 -23.53 12.41
CA ILE A 13 -12.51 -23.59 11.05
C ILE A 13 -12.66 -22.25 10.36
N VAL A 14 -13.82 -21.61 10.53
CA VAL A 14 -14.05 -20.31 9.93
C VAL A 14 -13.05 -19.28 10.45
N SER A 15 -12.75 -19.32 11.74
CA SER A 15 -11.78 -18.41 12.32
C SER A 15 -10.40 -18.58 11.70
N LEU A 16 -10.02 -19.81 11.42
CA LEU A 16 -8.72 -20.09 10.84
C LEU A 16 -8.62 -19.60 9.41
N MET A 17 -9.73 -19.36 8.77
CA MET A 17 -9.75 -18.89 7.39
C MET A 17 -9.65 -17.37 7.29
N SER A 18 -9.66 -16.67 8.41
CA SER A 18 -9.61 -15.21 8.35
C SER A 18 -8.26 -14.76 7.81
N PHE A 19 -8.30 -13.63 7.12
CA PHE A 19 -7.13 -13.05 6.48
C PHE A 19 -6.11 -12.60 7.53
N ASP A 20 -4.86 -12.99 7.32
CA ASP A 20 -3.76 -12.59 8.20
C ASP A 20 -3.11 -11.33 7.67
N LYS A 21 -3.29 -10.23 8.38
CA LYS A 21 -2.77 -8.93 7.95
C LYS A 21 -1.37 -8.62 8.45
N LYS A 22 -0.71 -9.59 9.05
CA LYS A 22 0.63 -9.34 9.61
C LYS A 22 1.66 -9.00 8.56
N ASP A 23 1.45 -9.45 7.34
CA ASP A 23 2.47 -9.35 6.30
C ASP A 23 2.36 -8.14 5.39
N CYS A 24 1.49 -7.17 5.71
CA CYS A 24 1.38 -6.00 4.85
C CYS A 24 2.71 -5.26 4.71
N GLY A 25 3.35 -4.96 5.83
CA GLY A 25 4.62 -4.27 5.79
C GLY A 25 5.69 -5.05 5.06
N GLU A 26 5.73 -6.36 5.28
CA GLU A 26 6.69 -7.22 4.61
C GLU A 26 6.49 -7.21 3.11
N MET A 27 5.25 -7.20 2.70
CA MET A 27 4.93 -7.18 1.27
C MET A 27 5.40 -5.89 0.61
N LEU A 28 5.30 -4.77 1.31
CA LEU A 28 5.62 -3.47 0.73
C LEU A 28 7.09 -3.08 0.86
N LYS A 29 7.70 -3.31 2.01
CA LYS A 29 9.06 -2.84 2.25
C LYS A 29 10.04 -3.47 1.28
N ASN A 30 10.93 -2.62 0.73
CA ASN A 30 11.97 -3.03 -0.20
C ASN A 30 11.44 -3.68 -1.46
N ASN A 31 10.24 -3.30 -1.87
CA ASN A 31 9.63 -3.82 -3.10
C ASN A 31 9.19 -2.67 -3.99
N THR A 32 9.01 -2.99 -5.26
CA THR A 32 8.62 -2.02 -6.27
C THR A 32 7.27 -2.41 -6.82
N PHE A 33 6.45 -1.39 -7.06
CA PHE A 33 5.09 -1.58 -7.55
C PHE A 33 4.84 -0.63 -8.71
N THR A 34 3.78 -0.91 -9.48
CA THR A 34 3.31 0.03 -10.50
C THR A 34 1.82 0.24 -10.34
N TYR A 35 1.37 1.41 -10.76
CA TYR A 35 -0.05 1.66 -10.95
C TYR A 35 -0.21 2.57 -12.16
N ARG A 36 -1.44 2.65 -12.67
CA ARG A 36 -1.73 3.47 -13.85
C ARG A 36 -2.36 4.78 -13.44
N TYR A 37 -1.87 5.84 -14.01
CA TYR A 37 -2.43 7.16 -13.79
C TYR A 37 -2.43 7.89 -15.11
N ALA A 38 -3.61 8.36 -15.54
CA ALA A 38 -3.74 9.08 -16.80
C ALA A 38 -3.12 8.29 -17.97
N LYS A 39 -3.39 6.99 -17.99
CA LYS A 39 -2.93 6.07 -19.04
C LYS A 39 -1.43 5.85 -19.08
N LYS A 40 -0.73 6.23 -18.03
CA LYS A 40 0.71 6.01 -17.93
C LYS A 40 1.02 5.18 -16.70
N ASP A 41 2.10 4.43 -16.77
CA ASP A 41 2.55 3.65 -15.63
C ASP A 41 3.36 4.54 -14.69
N VAL A 42 3.06 4.42 -13.41
CA VAL A 42 3.80 5.09 -12.34
C VAL A 42 4.54 4.02 -11.58
N LEU A 43 5.83 4.23 -11.37
CA LEU A 43 6.66 3.29 -10.65
C LEU A 43 6.79 3.74 -9.20
N VAL A 44 6.53 2.82 -8.28
CA VAL A 44 6.55 3.11 -6.85
C VAL A 44 7.62 2.24 -6.21
N VAL A 45 8.60 2.87 -5.56
CA VAL A 45 9.69 2.14 -4.91
C VAL A 45 9.60 2.36 -3.42
N PHE A 46 9.38 1.29 -2.67
CA PHE A 46 9.39 1.31 -1.22
C PHE A 46 10.74 0.87 -0.70
N LYS A 47 11.28 1.62 0.23
CA LYS A 47 12.35 1.17 1.10
C LYS A 47 11.74 0.93 2.47
N VAL A 48 12.54 0.83 3.49
CA VAL A 48 12.00 0.61 4.84
C VAL A 48 11.25 1.86 5.31
N ASN A 49 11.88 3.03 5.18
CA ASN A 49 11.29 4.28 5.65
C ASN A 49 11.15 5.33 4.56
N ASP A 50 11.43 4.97 3.32
CA ASP A 50 11.38 5.89 2.19
C ASP A 50 10.48 5.37 1.09
N TYR A 51 9.96 6.29 0.31
CA TYR A 51 9.03 6.00 -0.75
C TYR A 51 9.29 6.97 -1.88
N ILE A 52 9.42 6.46 -3.10
CA ILE A 52 9.61 7.30 -4.27
C ILE A 52 8.64 6.88 -5.36
N GLU A 53 7.90 7.83 -5.91
CA GLU A 53 7.05 7.63 -7.06
C GLU A 53 7.72 8.26 -8.27
N TYR A 54 7.85 7.51 -9.35
CA TYR A 54 8.42 8.01 -10.59
C TYR A 54 7.34 8.13 -11.65
N HIS A 55 7.27 9.29 -12.27
CA HIS A 55 6.33 9.59 -13.35
C HIS A 55 7.09 9.94 -14.61
N ASN A 56 6.47 9.70 -15.77
CA ASN A 56 7.05 10.04 -17.08
C ASN A 56 8.45 9.47 -17.26
N ASN A 57 8.58 8.15 -17.09
CA ASN A 57 9.86 7.47 -17.29
C ASN A 57 10.95 8.05 -16.40
N LYS A 58 10.58 8.34 -15.14
CA LYS A 58 11.49 8.85 -14.11
C LYS A 58 11.91 10.30 -14.31
N GLU A 59 11.28 10.97 -15.25
CA GLU A 59 11.54 12.39 -15.45
C GLU A 59 11.06 13.21 -14.27
N HIS A 60 9.96 12.77 -13.66
CA HIS A 60 9.39 13.45 -12.50
C HIS A 60 9.27 12.46 -11.35
N PHE A 61 9.32 12.98 -10.14
CA PHE A 61 9.29 12.11 -8.96
C PHE A 61 8.57 12.78 -7.79
N ILE A 62 8.13 11.95 -6.85
CA ILE A 62 7.62 12.38 -5.55
C ILE A 62 8.33 11.52 -4.51
N LYS A 63 9.08 12.16 -3.63
CA LYS A 63 9.76 11.47 -2.53
C LYS A 63 9.01 11.73 -1.23
N SER A 64 8.83 10.69 -0.45
CA SER A 64 8.14 10.78 0.83
C SER A 64 8.82 9.92 1.87
N ASP A 65 8.64 10.30 3.13
CA ASP A 65 8.96 9.41 4.24
C ASP A 65 7.78 8.49 4.47
N VAL A 66 8.06 7.28 4.93
CA VAL A 66 7.02 6.33 5.30
C VAL A 66 7.09 6.11 6.80
N GLU A 67 5.96 6.36 7.48
CA GLU A 67 5.86 6.07 8.91
C GLU A 67 4.77 5.03 9.10
N TRP A 68 5.17 3.84 9.50
CA TRP A 68 4.21 2.76 9.73
C TRP A 68 3.50 2.99 11.05
N THR A 69 2.18 3.07 11.01
CA THR A 69 1.37 3.27 12.20
C THR A 69 0.81 1.96 12.72
N SER A 70 0.76 0.94 11.85
CA SER A 70 0.39 -0.41 12.25
C SER A 70 0.86 -1.34 11.13
N ASN A 71 0.55 -2.63 11.23
CA ASN A 71 1.00 -3.59 10.23
C ASN A 71 0.51 -3.27 8.82
N CYS A 72 -0.66 -2.68 8.70
CA CYS A 72 -1.27 -2.43 7.39
C CYS A 72 -1.67 -0.99 7.20
N GLU A 73 -1.07 -0.06 7.96
CA GLU A 73 -1.35 1.36 7.83
C GLU A 73 -0.07 2.14 7.95
N TYR A 74 0.05 3.17 7.13
CA TYR A 74 1.22 4.02 7.19
C TYR A 74 0.88 5.41 6.71
N ASP A 75 1.73 6.35 7.07
CA ASP A 75 1.63 7.73 6.60
C ASP A 75 2.74 7.98 5.61
N LEU A 76 2.42 8.71 4.55
CA LEU A 76 3.40 9.22 3.60
C LEU A 76 3.54 10.72 3.84
N ILE A 77 4.73 11.15 4.19
CA ILE A 77 5.00 12.58 4.40
C ILE A 77 5.81 13.08 3.20
N ILE A 78 5.24 13.97 2.41
CA ILE A 78 5.86 14.48 1.18
C ILE A 78 7.11 15.25 1.54
N LYS A 79 8.25 14.87 0.97
CA LYS A 79 9.52 15.54 1.22
C LYS A 79 9.98 16.39 0.06
N GLU A 80 9.83 15.89 -1.14
CA GLU A 80 10.39 16.54 -2.31
C GLU A 80 9.66 16.07 -3.56
N THR A 81 9.40 16.98 -4.48
CA THR A 81 8.80 16.60 -5.74
C THR A 81 9.13 17.62 -6.81
N ASN A 82 9.29 17.15 -8.04
CA ASN A 82 9.39 18.03 -9.20
C ASN A 82 8.23 17.79 -10.17
N LEU A 83 7.20 17.08 -9.72
CA LEU A 83 6.05 16.78 -10.58
C LEU A 83 5.24 18.06 -10.81
N PRO A 84 5.04 18.46 -12.09
CA PRO A 84 4.27 19.68 -12.37
C PRO A 84 2.83 19.53 -11.90
N ASP A 85 2.26 20.60 -11.40
CA ASP A 85 0.85 20.65 -11.00
C ASP A 85 0.49 19.66 -9.90
N PHE A 86 1.48 19.23 -9.14
CA PHE A 86 1.23 18.34 -8.01
C PHE A 86 0.48 19.14 -6.93
N PRO A 87 -0.69 18.67 -6.48
CA PRO A 87 -1.53 19.49 -5.60
C PRO A 87 -1.10 19.55 -4.14
N PHE A 88 -0.18 18.67 -3.72
CA PHE A 88 0.17 18.61 -2.30
C PHE A 88 1.50 19.26 -2.03
N LYS A 89 1.57 19.99 -0.92
CA LYS A 89 2.80 20.69 -0.54
C LYS A 89 3.73 19.74 0.20
N VAL A 90 5.02 20.09 0.20
CA VAL A 90 6.00 19.41 1.03
C VAL A 90 5.53 19.49 2.48
N GLY A 91 5.64 18.37 3.18
CA GLY A 91 5.16 18.28 4.55
C GLY A 91 3.76 17.72 4.68
N THR A 92 3.03 17.61 3.58
CA THR A 92 1.70 17.04 3.61
C THR A 92 1.78 15.57 4.01
N LYS A 93 0.90 15.16 4.90
CA LYS A 93 0.86 13.80 5.41
C LYS A 93 -0.40 13.10 4.88
N LEU A 94 -0.20 12.08 4.08
CA LEU A 94 -1.28 11.25 3.56
C LEU A 94 -1.36 9.97 4.38
N HIS A 95 -2.55 9.60 4.81
CA HIS A 95 -2.74 8.37 5.57
C HIS A 95 -3.18 7.25 4.63
N ILE A 96 -2.47 6.13 4.68
CA ILE A 96 -2.72 5.00 3.79
C ILE A 96 -3.13 3.79 4.60
N VAL A 97 -4.24 3.18 4.22
CA VAL A 97 -4.71 1.93 4.82
C VAL A 97 -4.71 0.87 3.74
N ILE A 98 -4.01 -0.23 3.99
CA ILE A 98 -4.03 -1.35 3.06
C ILE A 98 -5.27 -2.17 3.36
N ASN A 99 -6.17 -2.23 2.40
CA ASN A 99 -7.46 -2.90 2.57
C ASN A 99 -7.38 -4.39 2.31
N LYS A 100 -6.52 -4.77 1.36
CA LYS A 100 -6.49 -6.16 0.92
C LYS A 100 -5.25 -6.38 0.06
N ILE A 101 -4.67 -7.57 0.18
CA ILE A 101 -3.58 -8.00 -0.70
C ILE A 101 -4.03 -9.27 -1.39
N ARG A 102 -3.89 -9.30 -2.70
CA ARG A 102 -4.31 -10.43 -3.49
C ARG A 102 -3.22 -10.77 -4.49
N GLY A 103 -2.42 -11.77 -4.17
CA GLY A 103 -1.26 -12.07 -4.99
C GLY A 103 -0.30 -10.89 -5.03
N LYS A 104 -0.09 -10.36 -6.21
CA LYS A 104 0.81 -9.20 -6.39
C LYS A 104 0.09 -7.87 -6.29
N LYS A 105 -1.20 -7.88 -6.07
CA LYS A 105 -1.99 -6.66 -6.06
C LYS A 105 -2.26 -6.19 -4.65
N VAL A 106 -2.03 -4.91 -4.41
CA VAL A 106 -2.26 -4.28 -3.12
C VAL A 106 -3.34 -3.22 -3.30
N TYR A 107 -4.43 -3.36 -2.55
CA TYR A 107 -5.55 -2.41 -2.59
C TYR A 107 -5.48 -1.54 -1.36
N TYR A 108 -5.61 -0.26 -1.54
CA TYR A 108 -5.45 0.67 -0.43
C TYR A 108 -6.38 1.86 -0.55
N THR A 109 -6.54 2.56 0.56
CA THR A 109 -7.26 3.81 0.62
C THR A 109 -6.31 4.88 1.14
N SER A 110 -6.19 5.98 0.39
CA SER A 110 -5.42 7.15 0.81
C SER A 110 -6.39 8.20 1.32
N SER A 111 -6.05 8.88 2.39
CA SER A 111 -6.92 9.94 2.89
C SER A 111 -6.12 11.15 3.32
N LEU A 112 -6.77 12.30 3.22
CA LEU A 112 -6.22 13.58 3.63
C LEU A 112 -7.38 14.46 4.02
N GLY A 113 -7.43 14.85 5.29
CA GLY A 113 -8.55 15.61 5.79
C GLY A 113 -9.82 14.79 5.69
N GLY A 114 -10.88 15.36 5.14
CA GLY A 114 -12.14 14.63 5.00
C GLY A 114 -12.29 13.91 3.67
N ARG A 115 -11.21 13.80 2.90
CA ARG A 115 -11.28 13.22 1.57
C ARG A 115 -10.50 11.90 1.54
N SER A 116 -10.95 10.98 0.69
CA SER A 116 -10.26 9.72 0.54
C SER A 116 -10.34 9.23 -0.91
N TRP A 117 -9.36 8.42 -1.27
CA TRP A 117 -9.26 7.83 -2.61
C TRP A 117 -8.87 6.38 -2.48
N GLU A 118 -9.41 5.56 -3.34
CA GLU A 118 -9.01 4.16 -3.40
C GLU A 118 -8.02 3.95 -4.52
N GLY A 119 -7.05 3.07 -4.28
CA GLY A 119 -6.04 2.78 -5.27
C GLY A 119 -5.68 1.32 -5.26
N ARG A 120 -4.92 0.96 -6.29
CA ARG A 120 -4.42 -0.41 -6.43
C ARG A 120 -3.07 -0.33 -7.10
N MET A 121 -2.11 -1.08 -6.57
CA MET A 121 -0.81 -1.18 -7.21
C MET A 121 -0.42 -2.64 -7.33
N THR A 122 0.44 -2.93 -8.29
CA THR A 122 0.84 -4.29 -8.59
C THR A 122 2.35 -4.42 -8.41
N LYS A 123 2.77 -5.45 -7.68
CA LYS A 123 4.18 -5.68 -7.43
C LYS A 123 4.90 -6.03 -8.70
N VAL A 124 6.04 -5.40 -8.90
CA VAL A 124 6.89 -5.65 -10.06
C VAL A 124 7.89 -6.73 -9.71
N LYS A 125 8.07 -7.63 -10.65
CA LYS A 125 9.03 -8.70 -10.46
C LYS A 125 10.43 -8.12 -10.47
N ASN A 126 11.24 -8.51 -9.48
CA ASN A 126 12.63 -8.10 -9.44
C ASN A 126 13.42 -8.83 -10.50
N LYS A 127 14.09 -8.08 -11.36
CA LYS A 127 14.86 -8.69 -12.43
C LYS A 127 16.31 -8.91 -12.05
N ASN A 128 16.77 -8.22 -11.07
CA ASN A 128 18.16 -8.31 -10.71
C ASN A 128 18.39 -9.36 -9.69
N ARG A 129 18.39 -10.50 -10.17
CA ARG A 129 18.57 -11.47 -9.15
C ARG A 129 19.53 -12.43 -9.50
#